data_4d21326ff3e2b6e25ae333d7e47c4990
#
_entry.id   4d21326ff3e2b6e25ae333d7e47c4990
#
_cell.length_a   1.000
_cell.length_b   1.000
_cell.length_c   1.000
_cell.angle_alpha   90.00
_cell.angle_beta   90.00
_cell.angle_gamma   90.00
#
_symmetry.space_group_name_H-M   'P 1'
#
loop_
_entity.id
_entity.type
_entity.pdbx_description
1 polymer ?
#
loop_
_entity_poly.entity_id
_entity_poly.type
_entity_poly.pdbx_seq_one_letter_code
_entity_poly.pdbx_strand_id
1 'polypeptide(L)'
;KQGDPFVYGRGGEELVACQNAGIECTVIPGISSALAGPLMFNIPVTQRGAAESMIMCTGVGRGGKRVMLPGYERSRTLLLLMGVARLPTVIETLVSESSEGRHGAAYPPYTPIAIIERASSNDQRMLASTRERIAHVMDMHVSDGQRPPAMMVVGWAVLSLAMETPGARVLADEAEGCAAPAARAARA
;
A
#
# COMPACT_ATOMS: atom_id res chain seq x y z
N LYS A 1 -1.77 -14.04 17.54
CA LYS A 1 -1.57 -13.49 16.18
C LYS A 1 -1.26 -12.01 16.27
N GLN A 2 -0.44 -11.52 15.37
CA GLN A 2 -0.23 -10.08 15.16
C GLN A 2 -1.26 -9.57 14.15
N GLY A 3 -1.78 -8.36 14.38
CA GLY A 3 -2.78 -7.76 13.51
C GLY A 3 -4.14 -8.44 13.58
N ASP A 4 -4.95 -8.26 12.55
CA ASP A 4 -6.23 -8.97 12.43
C ASP A 4 -5.99 -10.43 12.02
N PRO A 5 -6.59 -11.41 12.73
CA PRO A 5 -6.31 -12.83 12.47
C PRO A 5 -6.78 -13.30 11.09
N PHE A 6 -7.78 -12.65 10.49
CA PHE A 6 -8.34 -13.04 9.20
C PHE A 6 -7.81 -12.23 8.01
N VAL A 7 -7.04 -11.17 8.26
CA VAL A 7 -6.40 -10.38 7.21
C VAL A 7 -4.99 -10.90 6.96
N TYR A 8 -4.84 -11.83 6.01
CA TYR A 8 -3.58 -12.53 5.65
C TYR A 8 -2.89 -13.22 6.82
N GLY A 9 -3.59 -13.40 7.96
CA GLY A 9 -3.06 -13.97 9.21
C GLY A 9 -3.25 -15.47 9.34
N ARG A 10 -3.87 -16.15 8.39
CA ARG A 10 -4.19 -17.59 8.43
C ARG A 10 -5.03 -18.01 9.63
N GLY A 11 -5.76 -17.08 10.27
CA GLY A 11 -6.60 -17.37 11.43
C GLY A 11 -7.73 -18.35 11.14
N GLY A 12 -8.24 -18.37 9.90
CA GLY A 12 -9.24 -19.36 9.50
C GLY A 12 -8.74 -20.80 9.56
N GLU A 13 -7.48 -21.05 9.19
CA GLU A 13 -6.86 -22.38 9.29
C GLU A 13 -6.72 -22.83 10.75
N GLU A 14 -6.35 -21.91 11.64
CA GLU A 14 -6.23 -22.18 13.08
C GLU A 14 -7.60 -22.44 13.73
N LEU A 15 -8.61 -21.65 13.35
CA LEU A 15 -9.99 -21.85 13.82
C LEU A 15 -10.50 -23.24 13.43
N VAL A 16 -10.31 -23.64 12.18
CA VAL A 16 -10.68 -24.99 11.70
C VAL A 16 -9.92 -26.08 12.46
N ALA A 17 -8.63 -25.89 12.75
CA ALA A 17 -7.84 -26.84 13.51
C ALA A 17 -8.37 -26.99 14.96
N CYS A 18 -8.74 -25.88 15.63
CA CYS A 18 -9.36 -25.90 16.95
C CYS A 18 -10.70 -26.65 16.92
N GLN A 19 -11.55 -26.34 15.96
CA GLN A 19 -12.86 -27.02 15.79
C GLN A 19 -12.70 -28.52 15.59
N ASN A 20 -11.76 -28.94 14.75
CA ASN A 20 -11.48 -30.37 14.53
C ASN A 20 -10.94 -31.09 15.79
N ALA A 21 -10.30 -30.35 16.69
CA ALA A 21 -9.82 -30.86 17.97
C ALA A 21 -10.88 -30.78 19.08
N GLY A 22 -12.10 -30.31 18.79
CA GLY A 22 -13.16 -30.13 19.79
C GLY A 22 -12.90 -28.97 20.76
N ILE A 23 -12.03 -28.03 20.39
CA ILE A 23 -11.68 -26.86 21.19
C ILE A 23 -12.58 -25.68 20.79
N GLU A 24 -13.32 -25.15 21.76
CA GLU A 24 -14.09 -23.93 21.58
C GLU A 24 -13.12 -22.75 21.37
N CYS A 25 -13.38 -21.92 20.36
CA CYS A 25 -12.48 -20.85 19.96
C CYS A 25 -13.26 -19.59 19.63
N THR A 26 -12.95 -18.49 20.30
CA THR A 26 -13.48 -17.16 20.00
C THR A 26 -12.43 -16.35 19.24
N VAL A 27 -12.80 -15.81 18.11
CA VAL A 27 -11.92 -14.95 17.32
C VAL A 27 -12.13 -13.49 17.74
N ILE A 28 -11.06 -12.85 18.19
CA ILE A 28 -11.07 -11.45 18.59
C ILE A 28 -10.49 -10.61 17.42
N PRO A 29 -11.20 -9.57 16.95
CA PRO A 29 -10.69 -8.71 15.89
C PRO A 29 -9.43 -7.99 16.34
N GLY A 30 -8.51 -7.80 15.39
CA GLY A 30 -7.26 -7.08 15.59
C GLY A 30 -7.10 -5.95 14.61
N ILE A 31 -6.06 -5.12 14.81
CA ILE A 31 -5.75 -3.98 13.95
C ILE A 31 -4.82 -4.45 12.84
N SER A 32 -5.30 -4.41 11.58
CA SER A 32 -4.46 -4.70 10.42
C SER A 32 -3.49 -3.56 10.13
N SER A 33 -2.22 -3.89 9.85
CA SER A 33 -1.23 -2.93 9.39
C SER A 33 -1.62 -2.23 8.09
N ALA A 34 -2.48 -2.84 7.28
CA ALA A 34 -3.01 -2.23 6.06
C ALA A 34 -3.78 -0.94 6.34
N LEU A 35 -4.40 -0.81 7.51
CA LEU A 35 -5.12 0.38 7.95
C LEU A 35 -4.27 1.23 8.90
N ALA A 36 -3.60 0.59 9.85
CA ALA A 36 -2.79 1.29 10.85
C ALA A 36 -1.52 1.93 10.25
N GLY A 37 -0.88 1.28 9.27
CA GLY A 37 0.32 1.80 8.63
C GLY A 37 0.11 3.18 8.00
N PRO A 38 -0.84 3.33 7.06
CA PRO A 38 -1.16 4.63 6.47
C PRO A 38 -1.58 5.69 7.49
N LEU A 39 -2.36 5.29 8.52
CA LEU A 39 -2.81 6.20 9.59
C LEU A 39 -1.63 6.86 10.30
N MET A 40 -0.54 6.14 10.57
CA MET A 40 0.65 6.68 11.24
C MET A 40 1.35 7.80 10.45
N PHE A 41 1.05 7.92 9.17
CA PHE A 41 1.61 8.93 8.27
C PHE A 41 0.53 9.86 7.69
N ASN A 42 -0.63 9.95 8.35
CA ASN A 42 -1.75 10.79 7.93
C ASN A 42 -2.20 10.52 6.48
N ILE A 43 -2.13 9.27 6.03
CA ILE A 43 -2.70 8.86 4.74
C ILE A 43 -4.08 8.25 5.00
N PRO A 44 -5.17 8.96 4.70
CA PRO A 44 -6.50 8.39 4.78
C PRO A 44 -6.69 7.39 3.62
N VAL A 45 -6.94 6.14 3.92
CA VAL A 45 -7.11 5.11 2.88
C VAL A 45 -8.39 5.32 2.04
N THR A 46 -9.33 6.11 2.57
CA THR A 46 -10.49 6.65 1.85
C THR A 46 -10.62 8.13 2.18
N GLN A 47 -10.86 8.97 1.16
CA GLN A 47 -10.98 10.42 1.32
C GLN A 47 -11.90 10.97 0.23
N ARG A 48 -12.85 11.82 0.61
CA ARG A 48 -13.73 12.50 -0.36
C ARG A 48 -12.88 13.29 -1.37
N GLY A 49 -13.18 13.13 -2.66
CA GLY A 49 -12.46 13.76 -3.75
C GLY A 49 -11.12 13.12 -4.14
N ALA A 50 -10.57 12.22 -3.31
CA ALA A 50 -9.32 11.52 -3.61
C ALA A 50 -9.52 10.00 -3.81
N ALA A 51 -10.23 9.34 -2.88
CA ALA A 51 -10.47 7.90 -2.94
C ALA A 51 -11.81 7.53 -2.29
N GLU A 52 -12.75 7.03 -3.07
CA GLU A 52 -14.08 6.59 -2.62
C GLU A 52 -14.08 5.13 -2.17
N SER A 53 -13.07 4.37 -2.60
CA SER A 53 -12.92 2.95 -2.27
C SER A 53 -11.47 2.60 -1.99
N MET A 54 -11.28 1.46 -1.32
CA MET A 54 -9.97 0.85 -1.15
C MET A 54 -10.04 -0.64 -1.49
N ILE A 55 -8.91 -1.18 -1.95
CA ILE A 55 -8.74 -2.61 -2.14
C ILE A 55 -7.44 -3.04 -1.46
N MET A 56 -7.52 -4.13 -0.71
CA MET A 56 -6.37 -4.71 -0.02
C MET A 56 -5.93 -5.97 -0.72
N CYS A 57 -4.65 -6.03 -1.06
CA CYS A 57 -4.03 -7.16 -1.75
C CYS A 57 -2.74 -7.59 -1.06
N THR A 58 -2.29 -8.79 -1.38
CA THR A 58 -0.92 -9.23 -1.08
C THR A 58 -0.05 -9.10 -2.33
N GLY A 59 1.20 -8.65 -2.17
CA GLY A 59 2.19 -8.66 -3.25
C GLY A 59 2.80 -10.04 -3.52
N VAL A 60 2.48 -11.04 -2.69
CA VAL A 60 3.05 -12.40 -2.75
C VAL A 60 1.98 -13.43 -2.51
N GLY A 61 1.82 -14.37 -3.44
CA GLY A 61 0.95 -15.53 -3.28
C GLY A 61 1.64 -16.70 -2.57
N ARG A 62 0.87 -17.76 -2.33
CA ARG A 62 1.36 -18.99 -1.70
C ARG A 62 2.56 -19.55 -2.45
N GLY A 63 3.64 -19.87 -1.73
CA GLY A 63 4.86 -20.39 -2.33
C GLY A 63 5.60 -19.40 -3.23
N GLY A 64 5.39 -18.10 -3.04
CA GLY A 64 6.05 -17.06 -3.82
C GLY A 64 5.44 -16.82 -5.21
N LYS A 65 4.28 -17.38 -5.52
CA LYS A 65 3.61 -17.20 -6.81
C LYS A 65 3.20 -15.75 -7.04
N ARG A 66 3.13 -15.33 -8.31
CA ARG A 66 2.50 -14.06 -8.69
C ARG A 66 1.04 -14.06 -8.27
N VAL A 67 0.56 -12.91 -7.82
CA VAL A 67 -0.87 -12.66 -7.54
C VAL A 67 -1.42 -11.72 -8.60
N MET A 68 -2.68 -11.90 -8.93
CA MET A 68 -3.39 -10.96 -9.79
C MET A 68 -3.66 -9.68 -9.01
N LEU A 69 -3.09 -8.57 -9.46
CA LEU A 69 -3.33 -7.26 -8.88
C LEU A 69 -4.56 -6.60 -9.52
N PRO A 70 -5.26 -5.72 -8.83
CA PRO A 70 -6.36 -4.94 -9.42
C PRO A 70 -5.80 -3.90 -10.40
N GLY A 71 -6.59 -3.57 -11.42
CA GLY A 71 -6.29 -2.46 -12.33
C GLY A 71 -6.49 -1.10 -11.70
N TYR A 72 -5.97 -0.10 -12.41
CA TYR A 72 -6.09 1.29 -12.00
C TYR A 72 -7.54 1.76 -12.02
N GLU A 73 -7.90 2.46 -10.96
CA GLU A 73 -9.10 3.27 -10.85
C GLU A 73 -8.77 4.54 -10.07
N ARG A 74 -9.12 5.70 -10.64
CA ARG A 74 -8.74 7.00 -10.11
C ARG A 74 -9.19 7.23 -8.67
N SER A 75 -10.39 6.77 -8.33
CA SER A 75 -11.02 6.95 -7.01
C SER A 75 -10.77 5.80 -6.03
N ARG A 76 -9.73 4.98 -6.29
CA ARG A 76 -9.43 3.82 -5.47
C ARG A 76 -8.01 3.87 -4.90
N THR A 77 -7.89 3.54 -3.62
CA THR A 77 -6.61 3.27 -2.97
C THR A 77 -6.30 1.79 -3.02
N LEU A 78 -5.11 1.42 -3.50
CA LEU A 78 -4.59 0.06 -3.42
C LEU A 78 -3.64 -0.05 -2.23
N LEU A 79 -3.94 -0.99 -1.32
CA LEU A 79 -3.12 -1.35 -0.16
C LEU A 79 -2.45 -2.69 -0.43
N LEU A 80 -1.12 -2.71 -0.51
CA LEU A 80 -0.33 -3.90 -0.80
C LEU A 80 0.49 -4.30 0.42
N LEU A 81 0.15 -5.46 0.98
CA LEU A 81 0.93 -6.11 2.03
C LEU A 81 1.96 -7.07 1.42
N MET A 82 3.07 -7.30 2.11
CA MET A 82 4.09 -8.28 1.73
C MET A 82 4.70 -8.09 0.32
N GLY A 83 4.61 -6.89 -0.25
CA GLY A 83 5.04 -6.61 -1.61
C GLY A 83 6.39 -5.89 -1.73
N VAL A 84 6.88 -5.25 -0.65
CA VAL A 84 8.05 -4.35 -0.73
C VAL A 84 9.31 -5.08 -1.13
N ALA A 85 9.54 -6.30 -0.65
CA ALA A 85 10.68 -7.14 -1.06
C ALA A 85 10.68 -7.52 -2.56
N ARG A 86 9.55 -7.30 -3.24
CA ARG A 86 9.38 -7.55 -4.68
C ARG A 86 8.96 -6.28 -5.42
N LEU A 87 9.35 -5.14 -4.91
CA LEU A 87 8.95 -3.84 -5.45
C LEU A 87 9.12 -3.74 -6.97
N PRO A 88 10.26 -4.12 -7.58
CA PRO A 88 10.41 -4.05 -9.04
C PRO A 88 9.34 -4.86 -9.78
N THR A 89 9.09 -6.10 -9.36
CA THR A 89 8.06 -6.97 -9.97
C THR A 89 6.65 -6.42 -9.77
N VAL A 90 6.34 -5.87 -8.60
CA VAL A 90 5.04 -5.24 -8.32
C VAL A 90 4.85 -4.02 -9.21
N ILE A 91 5.85 -3.15 -9.28
CA ILE A 91 5.80 -1.96 -10.14
C ILE A 91 5.62 -2.36 -11.62
N GLU A 92 6.43 -3.30 -12.11
CA GLU A 92 6.28 -3.83 -13.46
C GLU A 92 4.86 -4.32 -13.74
N THR A 93 4.27 -5.09 -12.81
CA THR A 93 2.89 -5.58 -12.94
C THR A 93 1.87 -4.44 -12.99
N LEU A 94 2.05 -3.40 -12.18
CA LEU A 94 1.13 -2.25 -12.14
C LEU A 94 1.20 -1.41 -13.42
N VAL A 95 2.34 -1.39 -14.13
CA VAL A 95 2.55 -0.51 -15.28
C VAL A 95 2.39 -1.19 -16.63
N SER A 96 2.62 -2.49 -16.68
CA SER A 96 2.63 -3.24 -17.94
C SER A 96 1.33 -3.02 -18.71
N GLU A 97 1.44 -2.78 -20.00
CA GLU A 97 0.31 -2.77 -20.95
C GLU A 97 -0.34 -4.16 -21.05
N SER A 98 0.45 -5.22 -20.79
CA SER A 98 -0.06 -6.59 -20.70
C SER A 98 -0.97 -6.76 -19.49
N SER A 99 -2.06 -7.48 -19.66
CA SER A 99 -2.95 -7.90 -18.58
C SER A 99 -2.38 -9.07 -17.75
N GLU A 100 -1.17 -9.54 -18.05
CA GLU A 100 -0.54 -10.61 -17.29
C GLU A 100 -0.21 -10.14 -15.86
N GLY A 101 -0.86 -10.74 -14.87
CA GLY A 101 -0.68 -10.42 -13.45
C GLY A 101 -1.52 -9.24 -12.95
N ARG A 102 -2.37 -8.62 -13.81
CA ARG A 102 -3.26 -7.53 -13.40
C ARG A 102 -4.61 -7.62 -14.11
N HIS A 103 -5.69 -7.33 -13.39
CA HIS A 103 -7.01 -7.14 -13.94
C HIS A 103 -7.27 -5.66 -14.25
N GLY A 104 -7.59 -5.33 -15.50
CA GLY A 104 -7.99 -3.98 -15.89
C GLY A 104 -6.82 -3.07 -16.29
N ALA A 105 -7.03 -1.76 -16.23
CA ALA A 105 -6.12 -0.75 -16.77
C ALA A 105 -4.78 -0.66 -16.03
N ALA A 106 -3.72 -0.28 -16.76
CA ALA A 106 -2.42 0.02 -16.18
C ALA A 106 -2.47 1.29 -15.32
N TYR A 107 -1.66 1.31 -14.27
CA TYR A 107 -1.51 2.50 -13.44
C TYR A 107 -0.69 3.55 -14.18
N PRO A 108 -1.17 4.80 -14.29
CA PRO A 108 -0.42 5.88 -14.89
C PRO A 108 0.93 6.13 -14.21
N PRO A 109 1.97 6.61 -14.93
CA PRO A 109 3.31 6.86 -14.38
C PRO A 109 3.31 7.79 -13.16
N TYR A 110 2.46 8.78 -13.19
CA TYR A 110 2.32 9.81 -12.16
C TYR A 110 1.45 9.39 -10.95
N THR A 111 0.95 8.14 -10.90
CA THR A 111 0.15 7.69 -9.75
C THR A 111 0.98 7.74 -8.47
N PRO A 112 0.51 8.41 -7.41
CA PRO A 112 1.22 8.48 -6.14
C PRO A 112 1.36 7.11 -5.51
N ILE A 113 2.52 6.85 -4.90
CA ILE A 113 2.81 5.64 -4.14
C ILE A 113 3.60 6.00 -2.89
N ALA A 114 3.24 5.38 -1.78
CA ALA A 114 3.99 5.43 -0.53
C ALA A 114 4.41 4.03 -0.11
N ILE A 115 5.67 3.90 0.34
CA ILE A 115 6.21 2.72 1.00
C ILE A 115 6.34 3.08 2.47
N ILE A 116 5.66 2.31 3.31
CA ILE A 116 5.63 2.51 4.76
C ILE A 116 6.34 1.33 5.41
N GLU A 117 7.36 1.63 6.18
CA GLU A 117 8.18 0.64 6.86
C GLU A 117 8.11 0.83 8.37
N ARG A 118 8.01 -0.28 9.10
CA ARG A 118 8.05 -0.36 10.56
C ARG A 118 7.09 0.61 11.25
N ALA A 119 5.90 0.82 10.67
CA ALA A 119 4.87 1.70 11.24
C ALA A 119 4.63 1.37 12.72
N SER A 120 4.45 2.40 13.54
CA SER A 120 4.32 2.34 15.00
C SER A 120 5.60 1.95 15.76
N SER A 121 6.76 1.88 15.10
CA SER A 121 8.06 1.73 15.74
C SER A 121 8.78 3.07 15.85
N ASN A 122 9.74 3.19 16.75
CA ASN A 122 10.53 4.41 16.91
C ASN A 122 11.33 4.80 15.65
N ASP A 123 11.61 3.84 14.81
CA ASP A 123 12.34 3.97 13.56
C ASP A 123 11.44 3.81 12.32
N GLN A 124 10.14 4.06 12.49
CA GLN A 124 9.20 4.07 11.38
C GLN A 124 9.62 5.06 10.30
N ARG A 125 9.38 4.71 9.05
CA ARG A 125 9.75 5.52 7.89
C ARG A 125 8.70 5.41 6.79
N MET A 126 8.47 6.51 6.08
CA MET A 126 7.71 6.53 4.84
C MET A 126 8.55 7.12 3.72
N LEU A 127 8.51 6.47 2.57
CA LEU A 127 9.03 6.97 1.30
C LEU A 127 7.85 7.12 0.35
N ALA A 128 7.64 8.34 -0.13
CA ALA A 128 6.56 8.63 -1.06
C ALA A 128 7.11 9.26 -2.34
N SER A 129 6.54 8.87 -3.47
CA SER A 129 6.90 9.38 -4.79
C SER A 129 5.81 9.04 -5.80
N THR A 130 6.06 9.28 -7.07
CA THR A 130 5.25 8.72 -8.14
C THR A 130 5.63 7.26 -8.41
N ARG A 131 4.70 6.49 -8.98
CA ARG A 131 4.93 5.11 -9.37
C ARG A 131 6.20 4.95 -10.24
N GLU A 132 6.45 5.89 -11.15
CA GLU A 132 7.61 5.85 -12.05
C GLU A 132 8.94 5.99 -11.32
N ARG A 133 8.98 6.76 -10.24
CA ARG A 133 10.21 7.14 -9.55
C ARG A 133 10.47 6.39 -8.25
N ILE A 134 9.49 5.67 -7.73
CA ILE A 134 9.59 5.07 -6.38
C ILE A 134 10.76 4.07 -6.26
N ALA A 135 11.06 3.31 -7.30
CA ALA A 135 12.20 2.38 -7.28
C ALA A 135 13.53 3.14 -7.12
N HIS A 136 13.70 4.24 -7.88
CA HIS A 136 14.88 5.10 -7.78
C HIS A 136 14.97 5.79 -6.41
N VAL A 137 13.84 6.26 -5.87
CA VAL A 137 13.79 6.84 -4.52
C VAL A 137 14.19 5.81 -3.46
N MET A 138 13.76 4.57 -3.61
CA MET A 138 14.18 3.47 -2.74
C MET A 138 15.70 3.25 -2.81
N ASP A 139 16.27 3.18 -4.01
CA ASP A 139 17.71 2.96 -4.20
C ASP A 139 18.55 4.10 -3.62
N MET A 140 18.10 5.35 -3.78
CA MET A 140 18.80 6.53 -3.29
C MET A 140 18.76 6.69 -1.77
N HIS A 141 17.64 6.33 -1.13
CA HIS A 141 17.40 6.61 0.29
C HIS A 141 17.54 5.39 1.19
N VAL A 142 17.87 4.23 0.64
CA VAL A 142 17.94 2.96 1.37
C VAL A 142 19.34 2.39 1.35
N SER A 143 20.32 3.15 1.90
CA SER A 143 21.66 2.63 2.14
C SER A 143 21.67 1.33 2.96
N ASP A 144 20.67 1.15 3.82
CA ASP A 144 20.53 0.01 4.74
C ASP A 144 19.56 -1.06 4.24
N GLY A 145 19.12 -0.99 2.98
CA GLY A 145 18.14 -1.91 2.40
C GLY A 145 16.70 -1.66 2.85
N GLN A 146 15.82 -2.54 2.42
CA GLN A 146 14.42 -2.53 2.85
C GLN A 146 14.29 -2.96 4.31
N ARG A 147 13.38 -2.32 5.04
CA ARG A 147 13.20 -2.51 6.48
C ARG A 147 11.83 -3.12 6.81
N PRO A 148 11.67 -4.44 6.68
CA PRO A 148 10.41 -5.09 7.05
C PRO A 148 10.13 -4.96 8.57
N PRO A 149 8.85 -4.99 9.02
CA PRO A 149 7.66 -5.13 8.17
C PRO A 149 7.37 -3.87 7.37
N ALA A 150 6.87 -4.03 6.14
CA ALA A 150 6.59 -2.93 5.24
C ALA A 150 5.36 -3.18 4.35
N MET A 151 4.73 -2.09 3.91
CA MET A 151 3.59 -2.11 3.01
C MET A 151 3.65 -0.98 1.98
N MET A 152 2.82 -1.07 0.95
CA MET A 152 2.66 -0.02 -0.04
C MET A 152 1.23 0.51 -0.07
N VAL A 153 1.10 1.81 -0.28
CA VAL A 153 -0.16 2.50 -0.55
C VAL A 153 -0.04 3.14 -1.93
N VAL A 154 -0.96 2.81 -2.84
CA VAL A 154 -0.94 3.34 -4.21
C VAL A 154 -2.26 4.04 -4.49
N GLY A 155 -2.20 5.27 -4.97
CA GLY A 155 -3.36 6.08 -5.31
C GLY A 155 -3.31 7.48 -4.73
N TRP A 156 -4.31 8.28 -5.09
CA TRP A 156 -4.34 9.72 -4.79
C TRP A 156 -4.53 10.05 -3.30
N ALA A 157 -5.01 9.09 -2.51
CA ALA A 157 -5.08 9.25 -1.06
C ALA A 157 -3.72 9.53 -0.42
N VAL A 158 -2.62 9.07 -1.03
CA VAL A 158 -1.25 9.34 -0.55
C VAL A 158 -0.96 10.83 -0.42
N LEU A 159 -1.51 11.65 -1.32
CA LEU A 159 -1.28 13.09 -1.34
C LEU A 159 -2.39 13.91 -0.68
N SER A 160 -3.48 13.29 -0.25
CA SER A 160 -4.68 14.03 0.17
C SER A 160 -4.48 14.93 1.39
N LEU A 161 -3.57 14.57 2.31
CA LEU A 161 -3.20 15.35 3.49
C LEU A 161 -1.68 15.64 3.56
N ALA A 162 -0.93 15.40 2.49
CA ALA A 162 0.55 15.53 2.48
C ALA A 162 1.02 16.96 2.79
N MET A 163 0.21 17.97 2.48
CA MET A 163 0.51 19.38 2.74
C MET A 163 0.45 19.75 4.22
N GLU A 164 -0.11 18.90 5.08
CA GLU A 164 -0.39 19.20 6.49
C GLU A 164 0.52 18.42 7.47
N THR A 165 1.41 17.57 6.98
CA THR A 165 2.20 16.68 7.84
C THR A 165 3.64 17.20 8.02
N PRO A 166 4.01 17.74 9.20
CA PRO A 166 5.40 18.07 9.48
C PRO A 166 6.28 16.82 9.49
N GLY A 167 7.36 16.85 8.71
CA GLY A 167 8.35 15.76 8.65
C GLY A 167 8.12 14.69 7.58
N ALA A 168 6.94 14.60 6.96
CA ALA A 168 6.81 13.94 5.68
C ALA A 168 7.46 14.83 4.61
N ARG A 169 8.76 14.72 4.43
CA ARG A 169 9.40 15.22 3.20
C ARG A 169 8.90 14.35 2.04
N VAL A 170 7.67 14.62 1.68
CA VAL A 170 7.16 14.22 0.38
C VAL A 170 8.00 14.98 -0.61
N LEU A 171 8.51 14.30 -1.61
CA LEU A 171 9.01 14.94 -2.82
C LEU A 171 7.79 15.52 -3.59
N ALA A 172 7.02 16.38 -2.90
CA ALA A 172 5.80 17.02 -3.40
C ALA A 172 6.13 17.97 -4.54
N ASP A 173 7.28 18.64 -4.47
CA ASP A 173 7.72 19.60 -5.49
C ASP A 173 7.89 18.94 -6.87
N GLU A 174 8.20 17.67 -6.91
CA GLU A 174 8.34 16.94 -8.17
C GLU A 174 7.01 16.36 -8.68
N ALA A 175 6.09 16.04 -7.79
CA ALA A 175 4.74 15.62 -8.15
C ALA A 175 3.89 16.80 -8.64
N GLU A 176 4.11 18.01 -8.14
CA GLU A 176 3.41 19.22 -8.58
C GLU A 176 3.71 19.57 -10.05
N GLY A 177 4.91 19.31 -10.52
CA GLY A 177 5.26 19.51 -11.94
C GLY A 177 4.46 18.64 -12.91
N CYS A 178 4.06 17.44 -12.47
CA CYS A 178 3.28 16.49 -13.29
C CYS A 178 1.78 16.46 -12.95
N ALA A 179 1.36 16.88 -11.76
CA ALA A 179 0.00 16.73 -11.24
C ALA A 179 -0.79 18.06 -11.15
N ALA A 180 -0.21 19.17 -11.54
CA ALA A 180 -0.81 20.50 -11.41
C ALA A 180 -2.26 20.65 -11.94
N PRO A 181 -2.69 19.98 -13.03
CA PRO A 181 -4.09 20.08 -13.49
C PRO A 181 -5.08 19.27 -12.65
N ALA A 182 -4.66 18.15 -12.07
CA ALA A 182 -5.56 17.23 -11.37
C ALA A 182 -5.80 17.61 -9.90
N ALA A 183 -4.80 18.17 -9.23
CA ALA A 183 -4.92 18.62 -7.84
C ALA A 183 -5.85 19.84 -7.68
N ARG A 184 -5.93 20.71 -8.72
CA ARG A 184 -6.88 21.83 -8.74
C ARG A 184 -8.33 21.39 -8.88
N ALA A 185 -8.61 20.30 -9.60
CA ALA A 185 -9.97 19.77 -9.75
C ALA A 185 -10.52 19.11 -8.48
N ALA A 186 -9.67 18.72 -7.53
CA ALA A 186 -10.10 18.14 -6.25
C ALA A 186 -10.44 19.19 -5.19
N ARG A 187 -10.25 20.49 -5.47
CA ARG A 187 -10.55 21.61 -4.55
C ARG A 187 -11.75 22.47 -4.97
N ALA A 188 -12.47 22.08 -6.03
CA ALA A 188 -13.67 22.79 -6.50
C ALA A 188 -14.96 21.97 -6.14
#